data_974dc55c421325f40679765e362be2b0
#
_entry.id   974dc55c421325f40679765e362be2b0
#
_cell.length_a   1.000
_cell.length_b   1.000
_cell.length_c   1.000
_cell.angle_alpha   90.00
_cell.angle_beta   90.00
_cell.angle_gamma   90.00
#
_symmetry.space_group_name_H-M   'P 1'
#
loop_
_entity.id
_entity.type
_entity.pdbx_description
1 polymer ?
#
loop_
_entity_poly.entity_id
_entity_poly.type
_entity_poly.pdbx_seq_one_letter_code
_entity_poly.pdbx_strand_id
1 'polypeptide(L)'
;GYYGDCEFTKLYSTLVHFYWLDKGNGPVNVKPVIQKFFDHFPRFKNRDPHDVQEAILCIIDILERSCPEIKQWFYGKKRQETIWPGGKSSSEEDFSIHIVTSNGNDLGQMLEKSADWNTIENFEDAEGKVYNVATSRMLFSKLPQVFMISFDRKSHIDVIEKIIIDKNEYNLIASAVHIGIQGDGHYVSFVRHVDKWYYINDDFAEEANLPNSAG
;
A
#
# COMPACT_ATOMS: atom_id res chain seq x y z
N GLY A 1 -16.17 -17.47 5.43
CA GLY A 1 -15.53 -17.61 6.72
C GLY A 1 -14.17 -18.24 6.59
N TYR A 2 -13.27 -17.96 7.50
CA TYR A 2 -11.92 -18.51 7.53
C TYR A 2 -11.93 -19.94 8.10
N TYR A 3 -11.27 -20.87 7.41
CA TYR A 3 -11.24 -22.31 7.76
C TYR A 3 -9.84 -22.88 8.02
N GLY A 4 -8.83 -22.06 8.24
CA GLY A 4 -7.46 -22.49 8.48
C GLY A 4 -7.07 -22.55 9.96
N ASP A 5 -5.83 -22.98 10.23
CA ASP A 5 -5.30 -23.13 11.59
C ASP A 5 -4.51 -21.90 12.09
N CYS A 6 -4.33 -20.87 11.26
CA CYS A 6 -3.60 -19.66 11.64
C CYS A 6 -4.38 -18.85 12.67
N GLU A 7 -3.84 -18.75 13.87
CA GLU A 7 -4.48 -18.04 15.00
C GLU A 7 -4.60 -16.53 14.75
N PHE A 8 -3.60 -15.92 14.10
CA PHE A 8 -3.69 -14.52 13.69
C PHE A 8 -4.90 -14.28 12.79
N THR A 9 -5.06 -15.09 11.73
CA THR A 9 -6.15 -14.91 10.77
C THR A 9 -7.53 -15.15 11.43
N LYS A 10 -7.63 -16.10 12.38
CA LYS A 10 -8.86 -16.32 13.16
C LYS A 10 -9.23 -15.06 13.96
N LEU A 11 -8.28 -14.51 14.71
CA LEU A 11 -8.49 -13.33 15.54
C LEU A 11 -8.78 -12.09 14.68
N TYR A 12 -8.05 -11.91 13.58
CA TYR A 12 -8.29 -10.82 12.65
C TYR A 12 -9.68 -10.90 12.01
N SER A 13 -10.07 -12.09 11.54
CA SER A 13 -11.42 -12.31 10.99
C SER A 13 -12.50 -12.04 12.02
N THR A 14 -12.28 -12.43 13.27
CA THR A 14 -13.20 -12.15 14.39
C THR A 14 -13.31 -10.64 14.64
N LEU A 15 -12.18 -9.92 14.64
CA LEU A 15 -12.15 -8.46 14.80
C LEU A 15 -12.95 -7.76 13.69
N VAL A 16 -12.72 -8.15 12.43
CA VAL A 16 -13.44 -7.62 11.27
C VAL A 16 -14.94 -7.93 11.36
N HIS A 17 -15.28 -9.14 11.78
CA HIS A 17 -16.69 -9.55 11.97
C HIS A 17 -17.40 -8.69 13.02
N PHE A 18 -16.77 -8.48 14.18
CA PHE A 18 -17.32 -7.59 15.22
C PHE A 18 -17.46 -6.15 14.73
N TYR A 19 -16.47 -5.62 14.01
CA TYR A 19 -16.52 -4.27 13.46
C TYR A 19 -17.73 -4.05 12.52
N TRP A 20 -18.07 -5.05 11.70
CA TRP A 20 -19.14 -4.91 10.73
C TRP A 20 -20.53 -5.31 11.25
N LEU A 21 -20.63 -6.25 12.17
CA LEU A 21 -21.91 -6.78 12.66
C LEU A 21 -22.35 -6.16 13.97
N ASP A 22 -21.43 -5.91 14.88
CA ASP A 22 -21.73 -5.24 16.13
C ASP A 22 -21.75 -3.75 15.84
N LYS A 23 -22.94 -3.16 15.75
CA LYS A 23 -23.13 -1.73 15.42
C LYS A 23 -22.50 -0.79 16.47
N GLY A 24 -21.30 -1.12 16.89
CA GLY A 24 -20.29 -0.26 17.46
C GLY A 24 -20.63 0.39 18.80
N ASN A 25 -21.07 -0.36 19.80
CA ASN A 25 -21.32 0.20 21.10
C ASN A 25 -20.12 0.13 22.08
N GLY A 26 -18.89 0.07 21.58
CA GLY A 26 -17.74 0.12 22.47
C GLY A 26 -16.39 -0.12 21.81
N PRO A 27 -15.29 0.14 22.53
CA PRO A 27 -13.95 -0.09 22.02
C PRO A 27 -13.68 -1.58 21.83
N VAL A 28 -13.11 -1.94 20.67
CA VAL A 28 -12.71 -3.32 20.37
C VAL A 28 -11.28 -3.55 20.84
N ASN A 29 -11.05 -4.64 21.58
CA ASN A 29 -9.71 -5.00 22.03
C ASN A 29 -8.90 -5.63 20.91
N VAL A 30 -7.98 -4.88 20.32
CA VAL A 30 -7.08 -5.33 19.24
C VAL A 30 -5.81 -6.03 19.75
N LYS A 31 -5.52 -5.99 21.06
CA LYS A 31 -4.27 -6.55 21.65
C LYS A 31 -4.02 -8.01 21.28
N PRO A 32 -5.00 -8.92 21.28
CA PRO A 32 -4.76 -10.32 20.87
C PRO A 32 -4.28 -10.45 19.43
N VAL A 33 -4.81 -9.65 18.51
CA VAL A 33 -4.38 -9.63 17.09
C VAL A 33 -2.95 -9.14 16.98
N ILE A 34 -2.62 -8.03 17.66
CA ILE A 34 -1.27 -7.44 17.69
C ILE A 34 -0.27 -8.44 18.27
N GLN A 35 -0.61 -9.12 19.36
CA GLN A 35 0.27 -10.12 19.97
C GLN A 35 0.57 -11.25 18.99
N LYS A 36 -0.43 -11.74 18.25
CA LYS A 36 -0.22 -12.80 17.24
C LYS A 36 0.57 -12.30 16.04
N PHE A 37 0.41 -11.04 15.65
CA PHE A 37 1.27 -10.44 14.64
C PHE A 37 2.74 -10.44 15.10
N PHE A 38 3.03 -10.07 16.34
CA PHE A 38 4.38 -10.11 16.90
C PHE A 38 4.94 -11.53 17.04
N ASP A 39 4.09 -12.54 17.25
CA ASP A 39 4.52 -13.94 17.27
C ASP A 39 5.01 -14.38 15.88
N HIS A 40 4.38 -13.91 14.80
CA HIS A 40 4.83 -14.16 13.43
C HIS A 40 6.04 -13.32 13.03
N PHE A 41 6.10 -12.07 13.47
CA PHE A 41 7.14 -11.09 13.11
C PHE A 41 7.73 -10.44 14.36
N PRO A 42 8.62 -11.15 15.08
CA PRO A 42 9.20 -10.66 16.36
C PRO A 42 9.93 -9.32 16.25
N ARG A 43 10.40 -8.94 15.05
CA ARG A 43 11.07 -7.66 14.82
C ARG A 43 10.20 -6.45 15.12
N PHE A 44 8.87 -6.56 14.98
CA PHE A 44 7.93 -5.49 15.32
C PHE A 44 7.61 -5.37 16.82
N LYS A 45 8.11 -6.30 17.64
CA LYS A 45 7.85 -6.29 19.08
C LYS A 45 8.71 -5.29 19.83
N ASN A 46 9.83 -4.89 19.25
CA ASN A 46 10.72 -3.88 19.83
C ASN A 46 10.07 -2.47 19.71
N ARG A 47 10.71 -1.48 20.34
CA ARG A 47 10.28 -0.08 20.29
C ARG A 47 10.96 0.72 19.19
N ASP A 48 11.66 0.04 18.28
CA ASP A 48 12.32 0.70 17.16
C ASP A 48 11.28 1.21 16.16
N PRO A 49 11.54 2.30 15.46
CA PRO A 49 10.67 2.79 14.39
C PRO A 49 10.56 1.73 13.28
N HIS A 50 9.32 1.38 12.93
CA HIS A 50 9.02 0.46 11.84
C HIS A 50 8.26 1.16 10.73
N ASP A 51 8.42 0.65 9.51
CA ASP A 51 7.69 1.14 8.37
C ASP A 51 6.29 0.52 8.31
N VAL A 52 5.27 1.36 8.20
CA VAL A 52 3.87 0.92 8.09
C VAL A 52 3.64 0.07 6.85
N GLN A 53 4.32 0.38 5.73
CA GLN A 53 4.23 -0.41 4.51
C GLN A 53 4.72 -1.84 4.75
N GLU A 54 5.84 -2.01 5.47
CA GLU A 54 6.35 -3.33 5.81
C GLU A 54 5.36 -4.10 6.69
N ALA A 55 4.75 -3.44 7.68
CA ALA A 55 3.73 -4.07 8.52
C ALA A 55 2.50 -4.53 7.71
N ILE A 56 2.02 -3.69 6.79
CA ILE A 56 0.89 -4.03 5.91
C ILE A 56 1.22 -5.24 5.03
N LEU A 57 2.41 -5.28 4.42
CA LEU A 57 2.86 -6.41 3.61
C LEU A 57 2.91 -7.71 4.41
N CYS A 58 3.41 -7.65 5.65
CA CYS A 58 3.42 -8.78 6.56
C CYS A 58 2.02 -9.28 6.92
N ILE A 59 1.07 -8.38 7.16
CA ILE A 59 -0.33 -8.73 7.43
C ILE A 59 -0.95 -9.42 6.21
N ILE A 60 -0.76 -8.87 5.01
CA ILE A 60 -1.25 -9.46 3.77
C ILE A 60 -0.68 -10.85 3.57
N ASP A 61 0.64 -11.05 3.78
CA ASP A 61 1.32 -12.33 3.65
C ASP A 61 0.71 -13.41 4.58
N ILE A 62 0.43 -13.09 5.86
CA ILE A 62 -0.25 -14.04 6.74
C ILE A 62 -1.66 -14.36 6.23
N LEU A 63 -2.40 -13.33 5.87
CA LEU A 63 -3.80 -13.48 5.46
C LEU A 63 -3.91 -14.28 4.16
N GLU A 64 -3.06 -14.05 3.16
CA GLU A 64 -3.11 -14.75 1.89
C GLU A 64 -2.73 -16.25 1.99
N ARG A 65 -1.84 -16.61 2.93
CA ARG A 65 -1.50 -18.02 3.19
C ARG A 65 -2.69 -18.79 3.74
N SER A 66 -3.56 -18.13 4.47
CA SER A 66 -4.72 -18.72 5.12
C SER A 66 -6.01 -18.55 4.32
N CYS A 67 -6.07 -17.53 3.48
CA CYS A 67 -7.22 -17.16 2.67
C CYS A 67 -6.72 -16.63 1.31
N PRO A 68 -6.41 -17.55 0.35
CA PRO A 68 -5.84 -17.17 -0.95
C PRO A 68 -6.70 -16.19 -1.76
N GLU A 69 -8.01 -16.13 -1.48
CA GLU A 69 -8.96 -15.20 -2.11
C GLU A 69 -8.59 -13.73 -1.87
N ILE A 70 -7.85 -13.43 -0.80
CA ILE A 70 -7.35 -12.08 -0.52
C ILE A 70 -6.53 -11.51 -1.69
N LYS A 71 -5.81 -12.37 -2.41
CA LYS A 71 -5.07 -11.97 -3.60
C LYS A 71 -5.95 -11.32 -4.66
N GLN A 72 -7.20 -11.73 -4.78
CA GLN A 72 -8.13 -11.16 -5.76
C GLN A 72 -8.46 -9.70 -5.47
N TRP A 73 -8.36 -9.28 -4.21
CA TRP A 73 -8.68 -7.92 -3.79
C TRP A 73 -7.46 -6.99 -3.80
N PHE A 74 -6.32 -7.49 -3.32
CA PHE A 74 -5.15 -6.65 -3.04
C PHE A 74 -4.07 -6.75 -4.11
N TYR A 75 -4.09 -7.76 -5.01
CA TYR A 75 -3.04 -7.92 -5.99
C TYR A 75 -3.46 -7.45 -7.38
N GLY A 76 -2.65 -6.54 -7.91
CA GLY A 76 -2.62 -6.16 -9.32
C GLY A 76 -1.43 -6.76 -10.03
N LYS A 77 -1.29 -6.43 -11.30
CA LYS A 77 -0.14 -6.76 -12.15
C LYS A 77 0.38 -5.52 -12.84
N LYS A 78 1.67 -5.36 -12.85
CA LYS A 78 2.34 -4.33 -13.62
C LYS A 78 3.29 -4.96 -14.62
N ARG A 79 3.38 -4.34 -15.79
CA ARG A 79 4.25 -4.74 -16.89
C ARG A 79 5.27 -3.66 -17.16
N GLN A 80 6.53 -4.01 -17.05
CA GLN A 80 7.62 -3.16 -17.46
C GLN A 80 8.01 -3.51 -18.90
N GLU A 81 8.07 -2.51 -19.75
CA GLU A 81 8.54 -2.62 -21.14
C GLU A 81 9.82 -1.83 -21.27
N THR A 82 10.85 -2.42 -21.86
CA THR A 82 12.14 -1.76 -22.09
C THR A 82 12.56 -1.97 -23.54
N ILE A 83 13.02 -0.91 -24.19
CA ILE A 83 13.50 -0.91 -25.59
C ILE A 83 14.90 -0.30 -25.60
N TRP A 84 15.83 -0.98 -26.28
CA TRP A 84 17.20 -0.51 -26.49
C TRP A 84 17.65 -0.81 -27.93
N PRO A 85 18.77 -0.25 -28.40
CA PRO A 85 19.24 -0.46 -29.79
C PRO A 85 19.47 -1.92 -30.20
N GLY A 86 19.66 -2.80 -29.21
CA GLY A 86 19.87 -4.24 -29.42
C GLY A 86 18.61 -5.09 -29.31
N GLY A 87 17.47 -4.54 -28.84
CA GLY A 87 16.26 -5.34 -28.66
C GLY A 87 15.19 -4.69 -27.80
N LYS A 88 14.31 -5.53 -27.33
CA LYS A 88 13.24 -5.15 -26.38
C LYS A 88 13.00 -6.27 -25.37
N SER A 89 12.55 -5.92 -24.20
CA SER A 89 12.07 -6.87 -23.18
C SER A 89 10.73 -6.42 -22.60
N SER A 90 9.98 -7.39 -22.09
CA SER A 90 8.77 -7.13 -21.33
C SER A 90 8.70 -8.14 -20.20
N SER A 91 8.54 -7.66 -18.98
CA SER A 91 8.33 -8.47 -17.79
C SER A 91 7.03 -8.06 -17.09
N GLU A 92 6.33 -9.03 -16.50
CA GLU A 92 5.14 -8.78 -15.72
C GLU A 92 5.37 -9.29 -14.31
N GLU A 93 4.95 -8.50 -13.31
CA GLU A 93 5.05 -8.88 -11.91
C GLU A 93 3.77 -8.54 -11.14
N ASP A 94 3.47 -9.36 -10.14
CA ASP A 94 2.39 -9.08 -9.19
C ASP A 94 2.84 -8.01 -8.18
N PHE A 95 1.91 -7.17 -7.76
CA PHE A 95 2.14 -6.19 -6.70
C PHE A 95 0.91 -6.09 -5.79
N SER A 96 1.12 -5.85 -4.51
CA SER A 96 0.05 -5.53 -3.56
C SER A 96 0.13 -4.07 -3.09
N ILE A 97 1.31 -3.46 -3.10
CA ILE A 97 1.52 -2.03 -2.85
C ILE A 97 2.29 -1.45 -4.03
N HIS A 98 1.79 -0.36 -4.59
CA HIS A 98 2.49 0.40 -5.62
C HIS A 98 3.26 1.55 -4.98
N ILE A 99 4.58 1.57 -5.18
CA ILE A 99 5.45 2.62 -4.68
C ILE A 99 5.55 3.70 -5.74
N VAL A 100 5.17 4.92 -5.41
CA VAL A 100 5.28 6.09 -6.27
C VAL A 100 6.49 6.90 -5.83
N THR A 101 7.43 7.11 -6.74
CA THR A 101 8.54 8.03 -6.53
C THR A 101 8.07 9.45 -6.82
N SER A 102 8.21 10.33 -5.85
CA SER A 102 7.70 11.69 -5.91
C SER A 102 8.48 12.55 -6.91
N ASN A 103 7.75 13.08 -7.89
CA ASN A 103 8.19 14.17 -8.76
C ASN A 103 7.08 15.24 -8.86
N GLY A 104 6.50 15.61 -7.73
CA GLY A 104 5.39 16.55 -7.64
C GLY A 104 4.48 16.21 -6.47
N ASN A 105 3.31 16.80 -6.41
CA ASN A 105 2.30 16.61 -5.38
C ASN A 105 0.97 16.04 -5.92
N ASP A 106 0.76 16.02 -7.22
CA ASP A 106 -0.45 15.47 -7.85
C ASP A 106 -0.25 13.97 -8.15
N LEU A 107 -0.96 13.13 -7.40
CA LEU A 107 -0.92 11.67 -7.56
C LEU A 107 -1.33 11.21 -8.96
N GLY A 108 -2.37 11.82 -9.55
CA GLY A 108 -2.83 11.44 -10.88
C GLY A 108 -1.75 11.64 -11.93
N GLN A 109 -1.11 12.82 -11.93
CA GLN A 109 0.00 13.12 -12.84
C GLN A 109 1.20 12.20 -12.61
N MET A 110 1.51 11.84 -11.36
CA MET A 110 2.63 10.93 -11.08
C MET A 110 2.38 9.53 -11.62
N LEU A 111 1.14 9.02 -11.49
CA LEU A 111 0.76 7.71 -12.04
C LEU A 111 0.75 7.73 -13.58
N GLU A 112 0.28 8.81 -14.21
CA GLU A 112 0.34 8.98 -15.66
C GLU A 112 1.78 9.01 -16.17
N LYS A 113 2.66 9.79 -15.52
CA LYS A 113 4.09 9.86 -15.87
C LYS A 113 4.81 8.51 -15.76
N SER A 114 4.38 7.61 -14.87
CA SER A 114 4.96 6.28 -14.76
C SER A 114 4.70 5.42 -16.00
N ALA A 115 3.65 5.73 -16.77
CA ALA A 115 3.31 5.06 -18.03
C ALA A 115 4.02 5.67 -19.25
N ASP A 116 4.67 6.82 -19.10
CA ASP A 116 5.48 7.43 -20.16
C ASP A 116 6.81 6.70 -20.35
N TRP A 117 7.36 6.82 -21.56
CA TRP A 117 8.69 6.32 -21.84
C TRP A 117 9.76 7.17 -21.17
N ASN A 118 10.50 6.56 -20.23
CA ASN A 118 11.60 7.18 -19.50
C ASN A 118 12.94 6.68 -20.02
N THR A 119 13.91 7.58 -20.13
CA THR A 119 15.26 7.25 -20.55
C THR A 119 16.04 6.58 -19.43
N ILE A 120 16.72 5.47 -19.75
CA ILE A 120 17.67 4.78 -18.88
C ILE A 120 19.04 4.92 -19.52
N GLU A 121 19.99 5.48 -18.80
CA GLU A 121 21.40 5.55 -19.22
C GLU A 121 22.16 4.31 -18.74
N ASN A 122 23.16 3.90 -19.52
CA ASN A 122 24.03 2.75 -19.21
C ASN A 122 23.24 1.46 -18.94
N PHE A 123 22.25 1.19 -19.77
CA PHE A 123 21.42 -0.01 -19.67
C PHE A 123 22.24 -1.26 -20.03
N GLU A 124 22.20 -2.27 -19.16
CA GLU A 124 22.81 -3.59 -19.40
C GLU A 124 21.69 -4.59 -19.73
N ASP A 125 21.84 -5.30 -20.84
CA ASP A 125 20.90 -6.35 -21.23
C ASP A 125 21.20 -7.68 -20.51
N ALA A 126 20.36 -8.69 -20.75
CA ALA A 126 20.49 -10.00 -20.10
C ALA A 126 21.78 -10.76 -20.48
N GLU A 127 22.47 -10.34 -21.53
CA GLU A 127 23.74 -10.91 -22.01
C GLU A 127 24.97 -10.16 -21.45
N GLY A 128 24.74 -9.13 -20.63
CA GLY A 128 25.78 -8.28 -20.04
C GLY A 128 26.31 -7.20 -20.97
N LYS A 129 25.64 -6.93 -22.09
CA LYS A 129 26.04 -5.88 -23.02
C LYS A 129 25.43 -4.55 -22.59
N VAL A 130 26.30 -3.53 -22.48
CA VAL A 130 25.92 -2.19 -22.07
C VAL A 130 25.59 -1.32 -23.30
N TYR A 131 24.46 -0.61 -23.18
CA TYR A 131 24.00 0.38 -24.14
C TYR A 131 23.92 1.75 -23.49
N ASN A 132 24.34 2.78 -24.18
CA ASN A 132 24.36 4.14 -23.66
C ASN A 132 22.96 4.61 -23.24
N VAL A 133 21.94 4.20 -24.00
CA VAL A 133 20.55 4.64 -23.83
C VAL A 133 19.59 3.49 -24.09
N ALA A 134 18.64 3.31 -23.19
CA ALA A 134 17.41 2.55 -23.39
C ALA A 134 16.21 3.40 -22.97
N THR A 135 15.03 2.99 -23.32
CA THR A 135 13.78 3.59 -22.82
C THR A 135 12.93 2.53 -22.13
N SER A 136 12.31 2.89 -21.03
CA SER A 136 11.45 2.00 -20.27
C SER A 136 10.18 2.71 -19.84
N ARG A 137 9.11 1.92 -19.71
CA ARG A 137 7.85 2.38 -19.10
C ARG A 137 7.23 1.28 -18.25
N MET A 138 6.35 1.68 -17.32
CA MET A 138 5.56 0.76 -16.50
C MET A 138 4.08 0.97 -16.77
N LEU A 139 3.37 -0.11 -17.06
CA LEU A 139 1.94 -0.13 -17.32
C LEU A 139 1.24 -1.06 -16.33
N PHE A 140 0.07 -0.69 -15.84
CA PHE A 140 -0.77 -1.63 -15.12
C PHE A 140 -1.47 -2.55 -16.11
N SER A 141 -1.19 -3.86 -16.05
CA SER A 141 -1.89 -4.87 -16.85
C SER A 141 -3.13 -5.42 -16.13
N LYS A 142 -3.16 -5.29 -14.79
CA LYS A 142 -4.32 -5.57 -13.95
C LYS A 142 -4.31 -4.66 -12.73
N LEU A 143 -5.37 -3.93 -12.52
CA LEU A 143 -5.56 -3.14 -11.31
C LEU A 143 -6.23 -3.97 -10.20
N PRO A 144 -5.78 -3.84 -8.91
CA PRO A 144 -6.42 -4.51 -7.78
C PRO A 144 -7.76 -3.84 -7.44
N GLN A 145 -8.63 -4.54 -6.71
CA GLN A 145 -9.87 -3.92 -6.20
C GLN A 145 -9.58 -2.90 -5.08
N VAL A 146 -8.63 -3.21 -4.22
CA VAL A 146 -8.09 -2.29 -3.20
C VAL A 146 -6.69 -1.90 -3.63
N PHE A 147 -6.55 -0.66 -4.09
CA PHE A 147 -5.29 -0.16 -4.60
C PHE A 147 -4.53 0.57 -3.50
N MET A 148 -3.48 -0.07 -2.99
CA MET A 148 -2.60 0.52 -1.98
C MET A 148 -1.43 1.21 -2.65
N ILE A 149 -1.23 2.48 -2.31
CA ILE A 149 -0.16 3.32 -2.83
C ILE A 149 0.71 3.76 -1.66
N SER A 150 2.01 3.65 -1.81
CA SER A 150 2.99 4.15 -0.87
C SER A 150 3.85 5.22 -1.53
N PHE A 151 4.22 6.22 -0.77
CA PHE A 151 5.05 7.33 -1.20
C PHE A 151 6.40 7.33 -0.48
N ASP A 152 7.41 7.90 -1.11
CA ASP A 152 8.65 8.21 -0.44
C ASP A 152 8.38 9.24 0.69
N ARG A 153 9.00 9.05 1.85
CA ARG A 153 8.83 9.89 3.06
C ARG A 153 9.14 11.39 2.86
N LYS A 154 9.70 11.76 1.73
CA LYS A 154 9.99 13.16 1.37
C LYS A 154 8.92 13.80 0.51
N SER A 155 7.88 13.06 0.19
CA SER A 155 6.84 13.48 -0.73
C SER A 155 5.74 14.21 0.02
N HIS A 156 5.43 15.43 -0.38
CA HIS A 156 4.18 16.09 -0.06
C HIS A 156 3.17 15.80 -1.17
N ILE A 157 2.16 14.99 -0.86
CA ILE A 157 1.14 14.57 -1.83
C ILE A 157 -0.17 15.24 -1.46
N ASP A 158 -0.82 15.86 -2.44
CA ASP A 158 -2.16 16.37 -2.27
C ASP A 158 -3.13 15.20 -2.06
N VAL A 159 -3.84 15.21 -0.95
CA VAL A 159 -4.80 14.15 -0.64
C VAL A 159 -6.06 14.36 -1.46
N ILE A 160 -6.39 13.37 -2.29
CA ILE A 160 -7.58 13.39 -3.14
C ILE A 160 -8.50 12.24 -2.75
N GLU A 161 -9.80 12.53 -2.61
CA GLU A 161 -10.78 11.51 -2.23
C GLU A 161 -11.12 10.56 -3.37
N LYS A 162 -10.92 10.98 -4.61
CA LYS A 162 -11.20 10.20 -5.81
C LYS A 162 -10.08 10.31 -6.82
N ILE A 163 -9.75 9.17 -7.44
CA ILE A 163 -8.81 9.11 -8.54
C ILE A 163 -9.33 8.16 -9.63
N ILE A 164 -9.04 8.48 -10.87
CA ILE A 164 -9.30 7.59 -12.00
C ILE A 164 -7.97 7.05 -12.51
N ILE A 165 -7.83 5.74 -12.51
CA ILE A 165 -6.64 5.05 -13.01
C ILE A 165 -7.09 4.08 -14.08
N ASP A 166 -6.61 4.25 -15.30
CA ASP A 166 -6.97 3.41 -16.45
C ASP A 166 -8.50 3.13 -16.54
N LYS A 167 -9.31 4.21 -16.49
CA LYS A 167 -10.78 4.20 -16.51
C LYS A 167 -11.49 3.59 -15.29
N ASN A 168 -10.75 3.13 -14.29
CA ASN A 168 -11.31 2.65 -13.03
C ASN A 168 -11.32 3.77 -11.99
N GLU A 169 -12.48 4.04 -11.41
CA GLU A 169 -12.62 5.01 -10.31
C GLU A 169 -12.27 4.34 -8.99
N TYR A 170 -11.38 4.97 -8.23
CA TYR A 170 -11.05 4.60 -6.86
C TYR A 170 -11.44 5.70 -5.90
N ASN A 171 -12.03 5.31 -4.78
CA ASN A 171 -12.32 6.21 -3.69
C ASN A 171 -11.35 5.95 -2.54
N LEU A 172 -10.78 7.01 -1.97
CA LEU A 172 -9.93 6.90 -0.80
C LEU A 172 -10.75 6.39 0.39
N ILE A 173 -10.25 5.37 1.06
CA ILE A 173 -10.90 4.77 2.24
C ILE A 173 -10.05 4.87 3.49
N ALA A 174 -8.73 4.95 3.35
CA ALA A 174 -7.81 5.11 4.47
C ALA A 174 -6.49 5.71 4.00
N SER A 175 -5.84 6.44 4.90
CA SER A 175 -4.48 6.96 4.71
C SER A 175 -3.70 6.81 6.01
N ALA A 176 -2.48 6.28 5.92
CA ALA A 176 -1.52 6.30 7.02
C ALA A 176 -0.53 7.44 6.77
N VAL A 177 -0.39 8.33 7.75
CA VAL A 177 0.46 9.52 7.67
C VAL A 177 1.56 9.42 8.71
N HIS A 178 2.80 9.62 8.28
CA HIS A 178 3.95 9.70 9.18
C HIS A 178 4.11 11.13 9.69
N ILE A 179 4.18 11.31 11.00
CA ILE A 179 4.41 12.61 11.64
C ILE A 179 5.78 12.55 12.33
N GLY A 180 6.67 13.47 12.00
CA GLY A 180 7.98 13.57 12.61
C GLY A 180 9.13 13.59 11.61
N ILE A 181 10.36 13.36 12.10
CA ILE A 181 11.57 13.33 11.30
C ILE A 181 12.00 11.87 11.00
N GLN A 182 12.91 11.71 10.05
CA GLN A 182 13.47 10.41 9.70
C GLN A 182 14.15 9.77 10.93
N GLY A 183 13.70 8.56 11.32
CA GLY A 183 14.24 7.81 12.44
C GLY A 183 13.58 8.08 13.79
N ASP A 184 12.74 9.11 13.90
CA ASP A 184 11.95 9.42 15.10
C ASP A 184 10.62 10.03 14.67
N GLY A 185 9.63 9.20 14.55
CA GLY A 185 8.32 9.61 14.07
C GLY A 185 7.21 8.72 14.58
N HIS A 186 6.00 9.15 14.30
CA HIS A 186 4.77 8.50 14.71
C HIS A 186 3.82 8.38 13.53
N TYR A 187 3.09 7.26 13.45
CA TYR A 187 2.07 7.07 12.43
C TYR A 187 0.71 7.36 13.01
N VAL A 188 -0.06 8.11 12.27
CA VAL A 188 -1.50 8.32 12.48
C VAL A 188 -2.26 7.86 11.26
N SER A 189 -3.55 7.65 11.39
CA SER A 189 -4.36 7.26 10.25
C SER A 189 -5.63 8.10 10.14
N PHE A 190 -6.06 8.28 8.90
CA PHE A 190 -7.39 8.77 8.56
C PHE A 190 -8.15 7.64 7.92
N VAL A 191 -9.33 7.34 8.44
CA VAL A 191 -10.15 6.22 7.97
C VAL A 191 -11.55 6.74 7.66
N ARG A 192 -12.08 6.37 6.51
CA ARG A 192 -13.46 6.68 6.14
C ARG A 192 -14.41 5.62 6.68
N HIS A 193 -15.40 6.06 7.42
CA HIS A 193 -16.51 5.21 7.85
C HIS A 193 -17.84 5.83 7.41
N VAL A 194 -18.56 5.14 6.53
CA VAL A 194 -19.73 5.66 5.83
C VAL A 194 -19.37 6.95 5.06
N ASP A 195 -19.84 8.11 5.48
CA ASP A 195 -19.59 9.39 4.82
C ASP A 195 -18.73 10.35 5.65
N LYS A 196 -18.09 9.85 6.72
CA LYS A 196 -17.27 10.63 7.63
C LYS A 196 -15.85 10.13 7.67
N TRP A 197 -14.93 11.06 7.89
CA TRP A 197 -13.53 10.76 8.15
C TRP A 197 -13.25 10.78 9.64
N TYR A 198 -12.39 9.88 10.08
CA TYR A 198 -11.92 9.77 11.45
C TYR A 198 -10.41 9.83 11.49
N TYR A 199 -9.89 10.72 12.32
CA TYR A 199 -8.48 10.74 12.69
C TYR A 199 -8.26 9.73 13.82
N ILE A 200 -7.27 8.86 13.68
CA ILE A 200 -6.94 7.83 14.65
C ILE A 200 -5.47 7.96 15.03
N ASN A 201 -5.21 8.09 16.31
CA ASN A 201 -3.89 8.22 16.91
C ASN A 201 -3.84 7.34 18.17
N ASP A 202 -3.25 6.15 18.04
CA ASP A 202 -3.24 5.10 19.07
C ASP A 202 -4.64 4.80 19.64
N ASP A 203 -4.87 5.13 20.91
CA ASP A 203 -6.15 4.91 21.59
C ASP A 203 -7.17 6.07 21.40
N PHE A 204 -6.79 7.09 20.63
CA PHE A 204 -7.62 8.25 20.39
C PHE A 204 -8.24 8.20 18.99
N ALA A 205 -9.54 8.47 18.90
CA ALA A 205 -10.23 8.58 17.62
C ALA A 205 -11.26 9.72 17.69
N GLU A 206 -11.27 10.58 16.68
CA GLU A 206 -12.25 11.67 16.56
C GLU A 206 -12.68 11.85 15.09
N GLU A 207 -13.88 12.42 14.91
CA GLU A 207 -14.34 12.86 13.59
C GLU A 207 -13.47 14.03 13.14
N ALA A 208 -12.89 13.96 11.95
CA ALA A 208 -11.99 14.97 11.42
C ALA A 208 -12.18 15.14 9.91
N ASN A 209 -11.65 16.23 9.37
CA ASN A 209 -11.53 16.39 7.92
C ASN A 209 -10.22 15.75 7.46
N LEU A 210 -10.19 15.27 6.21
CA LEU A 210 -8.95 14.85 5.58
C LEU A 210 -7.95 16.04 5.56
N PRO A 211 -6.67 15.78 5.80
CA PRO A 211 -5.65 16.80 5.59
C PRO A 211 -5.55 17.12 4.09
N ASN A 212 -5.18 18.35 3.76
CA ASN A 212 -4.99 18.75 2.36
C ASN A 212 -3.79 18.05 1.72
N SER A 213 -2.80 17.67 2.51
CA SER A 213 -1.61 16.94 2.04
C SER A 213 -1.18 15.89 3.06
N ALA A 214 -0.53 14.83 2.55
CA ALA A 214 0.12 13.78 3.32
C ALA A 214 1.61 13.77 2.99
N GLY A 215 2.45 13.57 3.99
CA GLY A 215 3.91 13.50 3.85
C GLY A 215 4.61 13.57 5.18
#